data_47ef8bede1ea5e20af7ea2083c83bf63
#
_entry.id   47ef8bede1ea5e20af7ea2083c83bf63
#
_cell.length_a   1.000
_cell.length_b   1.000
_cell.length_c   1.000
_cell.angle_alpha   90.00
_cell.angle_beta   90.00
_cell.angle_gamma   90.00
#
_symmetry.space_group_name_H-M   'P 1'
#
loop_
_entity.id
_entity.type
_entity.pdbx_description
1 polymer ?
#
loop_
_entity_poly.entity_id
_entity_poly.type
_entity_poly.pdbx_seq_one_letter_code
_entity_poly.pdbx_strand_id
1 'polypeptide(L)'
;MSLSIPNWILPGLYDLKNKRYVDSLSWFVAFILPLILISFNFSLFTDGLASFFFSLFVMAADWGEFIKIFNAEIIEYWIASLFAVVWAAGIWSLHRRSVLRGQWYAGGETPFSQWRSVRAELRKNHAVVFFITVLTSLYIAAVLCPWLAPHDPNAQQDIVVTKYATPLQKITYLKLRPEERPALPLREGDGMSVAGINKLILLRCRLLDREEPVLYVNSFQKSGDEIEYAQGIQSKKIPVSKLISENDSQFAGVRIYLLGSDKYGRDIFSRLIYGSRISLSIGLMAMLIAVTLGTVIGALAGYFGKRTDAVLMRWVDLMLAFPNLFLILMIVALFGNSIILIVVILGLTGWMGVSRIVRGQFLALRETEYIQAAHALGYGHARIIFKHLIPNAFAPVIVAATLRLGGIILVEAGLSFLGVGVQPPTASWGNMVAEGRDTLINAWWISTFPGLAIVLTVISFNMIGDGLRDALDPRLNT
;
A
#
# COMPACT_ATOMS: atom_id res chain seq x y z
N MET A 1 -15.78 -42.86 0.25
CA MET A 1 -15.80 -41.96 1.43
C MET A 1 -15.14 -40.66 1.03
N SER A 2 -15.92 -39.64 0.62
CA SER A 2 -15.38 -38.31 0.28
C SER A 2 -15.11 -37.59 1.60
N LEU A 3 -13.86 -37.30 1.87
CA LEU A 3 -13.45 -36.39 2.95
C LEU A 3 -14.15 -35.06 2.73
N SER A 4 -15.31 -34.85 3.35
CA SER A 4 -15.98 -33.58 3.36
C SER A 4 -15.23 -32.66 4.31
N ILE A 5 -14.23 -31.93 3.79
CA ILE A 5 -13.63 -30.82 4.50
C ILE A 5 -14.80 -29.89 4.87
N PRO A 6 -15.03 -29.60 6.16
CA PRO A 6 -16.11 -28.73 6.56
C PRO A 6 -16.00 -27.39 5.82
N ASN A 7 -17.07 -26.96 5.18
CA ASN A 7 -17.12 -25.75 4.33
C ASN A 7 -16.70 -24.45 5.06
N TRP A 8 -16.54 -24.49 6.38
CA TRP A 8 -16.09 -23.36 7.20
C TRP A 8 -14.57 -23.27 7.40
N ILE A 9 -13.81 -24.33 6.98
CA ILE A 9 -12.35 -24.36 7.17
C ILE A 9 -11.63 -23.52 6.12
N LEU A 10 -12.09 -23.58 4.86
CA LEU A 10 -11.47 -22.82 3.78
C LEU A 10 -12.46 -21.79 3.20
N PRO A 11 -12.17 -20.48 3.38
CA PRO A 11 -12.96 -19.41 2.79
C PRO A 11 -13.05 -19.55 1.26
N GLY A 12 -14.25 -19.39 0.71
CA GLY A 12 -14.50 -19.47 -0.73
C GLY A 12 -14.91 -20.83 -1.28
N LEU A 13 -14.61 -21.94 -0.62
CA LEU A 13 -15.04 -23.27 -1.08
C LEU A 13 -16.56 -23.44 -1.08
N TYR A 14 -17.23 -22.88 -0.09
CA TYR A 14 -18.70 -22.90 -0.03
C TYR A 14 -19.32 -22.14 -1.20
N ASP A 15 -18.78 -20.99 -1.54
CA ASP A 15 -19.27 -20.15 -2.62
C ASP A 15 -18.99 -20.77 -3.99
N LEU A 16 -17.81 -21.42 -4.15
CA LEU A 16 -17.45 -22.18 -5.36
C LEU A 16 -18.43 -23.32 -5.61
N LYS A 17 -18.76 -24.10 -4.56
CA LYS A 17 -19.71 -25.21 -4.65
C LYS A 17 -21.11 -24.76 -5.02
N ASN A 18 -21.49 -23.54 -4.62
CA ASN A 18 -22.79 -22.93 -4.92
C ASN A 18 -22.77 -22.08 -6.21
N LYS A 19 -21.74 -22.24 -7.08
CA LYS A 19 -21.55 -21.49 -8.34
C LYS A 19 -21.47 -19.96 -8.18
N ARG A 20 -21.10 -19.48 -6.99
CA ARG A 20 -20.87 -18.06 -6.71
C ARG A 20 -19.40 -17.71 -6.96
N TYR A 21 -19.00 -17.72 -8.23
CA TYR A 21 -17.59 -17.58 -8.62
C TYR A 21 -16.96 -16.25 -8.18
N VAL A 22 -17.73 -15.16 -8.20
CA VAL A 22 -17.26 -13.83 -7.78
C VAL A 22 -16.97 -13.77 -6.29
N ASP A 23 -17.88 -14.33 -5.46
CA ASP A 23 -17.67 -14.40 -4.02
C ASP A 23 -16.49 -15.33 -3.69
N SER A 24 -16.34 -16.44 -4.40
CA SER A 24 -15.19 -17.34 -4.25
C SER A 24 -13.88 -16.66 -4.61
N LEU A 25 -13.82 -15.89 -5.71
CA LEU A 25 -12.64 -15.13 -6.12
C LEU A 25 -12.26 -14.07 -5.07
N SER A 26 -13.25 -13.35 -4.54
CA SER A 26 -12.99 -12.36 -3.50
C SER A 26 -12.44 -12.98 -2.22
N TRP A 27 -12.90 -14.17 -1.82
CA TRP A 27 -12.33 -14.92 -0.70
C TRP A 27 -10.93 -15.45 -1.00
N PHE A 28 -10.68 -15.89 -2.24
CA PHE A 28 -9.34 -16.33 -2.67
C PHE A 28 -8.34 -15.20 -2.54
N VAL A 29 -8.64 -14.03 -3.10
CA VAL A 29 -7.75 -12.85 -3.02
C VAL A 29 -7.60 -12.37 -1.58
N ALA A 30 -8.68 -12.35 -0.81
CA ALA A 30 -8.65 -11.81 0.54
C ALA A 30 -7.99 -12.73 1.57
N PHE A 31 -7.96 -14.05 1.37
CA PHE A 31 -7.48 -15.01 2.37
C PHE A 31 -6.39 -15.94 1.85
N ILE A 32 -6.60 -16.59 0.70
CA ILE A 32 -5.69 -17.61 0.20
C ILE A 32 -4.41 -16.97 -0.37
N LEU A 33 -4.55 -15.91 -1.14
CA LEU A 33 -3.39 -15.22 -1.73
C LEU A 33 -2.39 -14.72 -0.67
N PRO A 34 -2.78 -14.02 0.41
CA PRO A 34 -1.85 -13.65 1.47
C PRO A 34 -1.19 -14.86 2.15
N LEU A 35 -1.91 -15.96 2.36
CA LEU A 35 -1.33 -17.17 2.94
C LEU A 35 -0.29 -17.82 2.03
N ILE A 36 -0.54 -17.87 0.72
CA ILE A 36 0.44 -18.34 -0.26
C ILE A 36 1.69 -17.45 -0.22
N LEU A 37 1.53 -16.13 -0.22
CA LEU A 37 2.65 -15.20 -0.17
C LEU A 37 3.47 -15.34 1.12
N ILE A 38 2.82 -15.53 2.27
CA ILE A 38 3.49 -15.81 3.54
C ILE A 38 4.26 -17.14 3.45
N SER A 39 3.71 -18.16 2.79
CA SER A 39 4.36 -19.48 2.72
C SER A 39 5.68 -19.45 1.95
N PHE A 40 5.82 -18.60 0.93
CA PHE A 40 7.08 -18.42 0.19
C PHE A 40 8.20 -17.80 1.02
N ASN A 41 7.84 -16.97 2.01
CA ASN A 41 8.78 -16.25 2.87
C ASN A 41 8.49 -16.48 4.36
N PHE A 42 8.16 -17.73 4.72
CA PHE A 42 7.71 -18.06 6.07
C PHE A 42 8.73 -17.72 7.16
N SER A 43 10.01 -17.88 6.89
CA SER A 43 11.09 -17.52 7.83
C SER A 43 11.09 -16.02 8.12
N LEU A 44 10.93 -15.18 7.11
CA LEU A 44 10.85 -13.73 7.28
C LEU A 44 9.61 -13.28 8.05
N PHE A 45 8.47 -13.97 7.84
CA PHE A 45 7.26 -13.73 8.60
C PHE A 45 7.49 -14.03 10.09
N THR A 46 8.07 -15.19 10.40
CA THR A 46 8.36 -15.59 11.78
C THR A 46 9.39 -14.69 12.43
N ASP A 47 10.43 -14.30 11.71
CA ASP A 47 11.47 -13.39 12.21
C ASP A 47 10.93 -11.97 12.41
N GLY A 48 10.10 -11.46 11.48
CA GLY A 48 9.41 -10.18 11.64
C GLY A 48 8.47 -10.16 12.84
N LEU A 49 7.67 -11.20 13.04
CA LEU A 49 6.78 -11.31 14.18
C LEU A 49 7.56 -11.47 15.49
N ALA A 50 8.59 -12.30 15.52
CA ALA A 50 9.45 -12.49 16.67
C ALA A 50 10.18 -11.19 17.04
N SER A 51 10.71 -10.45 16.06
CA SER A 51 11.38 -9.17 16.29
C SER A 51 10.44 -8.14 16.91
N PHE A 52 9.17 -8.11 16.54
CA PHE A 52 8.16 -7.25 17.16
C PHE A 52 7.98 -7.58 18.65
N PHE A 53 7.76 -8.85 19.00
CA PHE A 53 7.58 -9.23 20.41
C PHE A 53 8.84 -8.98 21.26
N PHE A 54 10.03 -9.29 20.71
CA PHE A 54 11.28 -9.00 21.40
C PHE A 54 11.54 -7.50 21.54
N SER A 55 11.11 -6.69 20.57
CA SER A 55 11.22 -5.23 20.66
C SER A 55 10.38 -4.65 21.79
N LEU A 56 9.17 -5.15 22.00
CA LEU A 56 8.32 -4.75 23.14
C LEU A 56 8.99 -5.09 24.47
N PHE A 57 9.61 -6.27 24.55
CA PHE A 57 10.33 -6.69 25.75
C PHE A 57 11.56 -5.81 26.02
N VAL A 58 12.38 -5.54 24.99
CA VAL A 58 13.55 -4.66 25.11
C VAL A 58 13.15 -3.24 25.45
N MET A 59 12.09 -2.71 24.84
CA MET A 59 11.54 -1.39 25.12
C MET A 59 11.14 -1.24 26.59
N ALA A 60 10.54 -2.27 27.17
CA ALA A 60 10.13 -2.28 28.57
C ALA A 60 11.30 -2.41 29.53
N ALA A 61 12.39 -3.11 29.14
CA ALA A 61 13.55 -3.38 29.96
C ALA A 61 14.63 -2.29 29.86
N ASP A 62 14.91 -1.80 28.67
CA ASP A 62 15.95 -0.79 28.40
C ASP A 62 15.59 0.07 27.17
N TRP A 63 14.99 1.24 27.42
CA TRP A 63 14.60 2.19 26.38
C TRP A 63 15.78 2.73 25.57
N GLY A 64 16.93 2.91 26.19
CA GLY A 64 18.14 3.42 25.53
C GLY A 64 18.70 2.44 24.50
N GLU A 65 18.76 1.15 24.86
CA GLU A 65 19.16 0.10 23.92
C GLU A 65 18.11 -0.14 22.84
N PHE A 66 16.82 -0.05 23.17
CA PHE A 66 15.75 -0.12 22.16
C PHE A 66 15.94 0.93 21.07
N ILE A 67 16.18 2.20 21.41
CA ILE A 67 16.39 3.27 20.43
C ILE A 67 17.62 2.99 19.54
N LYS A 68 18.72 2.46 20.10
CA LYS A 68 19.93 2.12 19.32
C LYS A 68 19.69 1.00 18.31
N ILE A 69 18.86 0.03 18.66
CA ILE A 69 18.54 -1.11 17.79
C ILE A 69 17.43 -0.76 16.82
N PHE A 70 16.58 0.20 17.20
CA PHE A 70 15.40 0.61 16.45
C PHE A 70 15.78 1.24 15.12
N ASN A 71 15.23 0.67 14.02
CA ASN A 71 15.41 1.17 12.68
C ASN A 71 14.06 1.18 11.96
N ALA A 72 13.82 2.21 11.14
CA ALA A 72 12.59 2.34 10.36
C ALA A 72 12.31 1.11 9.46
N GLU A 73 13.36 0.48 8.91
CA GLU A 73 13.25 -0.72 8.10
C GLU A 73 12.65 -1.92 8.85
N ILE A 74 12.98 -2.09 10.15
CA ILE A 74 12.42 -3.17 10.98
C ILE A 74 10.93 -2.97 11.21
N ILE A 75 10.47 -1.73 11.37
CA ILE A 75 9.05 -1.41 11.53
C ILE A 75 8.23 -1.94 10.35
N GLU A 76 8.78 -1.91 9.15
CA GLU A 76 8.10 -2.41 7.96
C GLU A 76 7.76 -3.89 8.07
N TYR A 77 8.70 -4.70 8.56
CA TYR A 77 8.48 -6.12 8.81
C TYR A 77 7.48 -6.37 9.93
N TRP A 78 7.50 -5.54 10.99
CA TRP A 78 6.52 -5.65 12.08
C TRP A 78 5.10 -5.34 11.58
N ILE A 79 4.95 -4.22 10.86
CA ILE A 79 3.66 -3.82 10.30
C ILE A 79 3.14 -4.91 9.35
N ALA A 80 3.98 -5.42 8.47
CA ALA A 80 3.60 -6.46 7.52
C ALA A 80 3.21 -7.77 8.23
N SER A 81 3.97 -8.18 9.26
CA SER A 81 3.69 -9.40 10.01
C SER A 81 2.42 -9.29 10.84
N LEU A 82 2.24 -8.19 11.58
CA LEU A 82 1.03 -7.93 12.35
C LEU A 82 -0.21 -7.79 11.45
N PHE A 83 -0.06 -7.07 10.33
CA PHE A 83 -1.14 -6.94 9.35
C PHE A 83 -1.58 -8.31 8.86
N ALA A 84 -0.66 -9.20 8.51
CA ALA A 84 -0.98 -10.53 8.03
C ALA A 84 -1.76 -11.35 9.09
N VAL A 85 -1.35 -11.28 10.37
CA VAL A 85 -2.06 -11.96 11.47
C VAL A 85 -3.47 -11.37 11.66
N VAL A 86 -3.60 -10.04 11.76
CA VAL A 86 -4.89 -9.36 11.95
C VAL A 86 -5.81 -9.59 10.76
N TRP A 87 -5.26 -9.53 9.54
CA TRP A 87 -5.97 -9.80 8.31
C TRP A 87 -6.50 -11.22 8.27
N ALA A 88 -5.64 -12.23 8.49
CA ALA A 88 -6.04 -13.63 8.48
C ALA A 88 -7.12 -13.92 9.55
N ALA A 89 -6.93 -13.44 10.78
CA ALA A 89 -7.88 -13.60 11.88
C ALA A 89 -9.21 -12.87 11.60
N GLY A 90 -9.15 -11.63 11.07
CA GLY A 90 -10.30 -10.82 10.71
C GLY A 90 -11.16 -11.50 9.62
N ILE A 91 -10.53 -11.90 8.53
CA ILE A 91 -11.19 -12.60 7.42
C ILE A 91 -11.79 -13.93 7.87
N TRP A 92 -11.01 -14.73 8.63
CA TRP A 92 -11.52 -15.98 9.17
C TRP A 92 -12.74 -15.78 10.07
N SER A 93 -12.73 -14.78 10.96
CA SER A 93 -13.85 -14.45 11.84
C SER A 93 -15.08 -14.00 11.05
N LEU A 94 -14.89 -13.19 9.99
CA LEU A 94 -15.98 -12.75 9.10
C LEU A 94 -16.56 -13.92 8.32
N HIS A 95 -15.73 -14.80 7.78
CA HIS A 95 -16.17 -16.01 7.09
C HIS A 95 -16.96 -16.93 8.02
N ARG A 96 -16.42 -17.22 9.21
CA ARG A 96 -17.12 -18.02 10.23
C ARG A 96 -18.50 -17.43 10.59
N ARG A 97 -18.57 -16.10 10.78
CA ARG A 97 -19.85 -15.41 11.05
C ARG A 97 -20.81 -15.49 9.86
N SER A 98 -20.34 -15.40 8.64
CA SER A 98 -21.19 -15.49 7.44
C SER A 98 -21.79 -16.89 7.26
N VAL A 99 -21.00 -17.94 7.50
CA VAL A 99 -21.46 -19.34 7.45
C VAL A 99 -22.45 -19.65 8.58
N LEU A 100 -22.14 -19.26 9.82
CA LEU A 100 -23.00 -19.48 10.97
C LEU A 100 -24.32 -18.71 10.85
N ARG A 101 -24.30 -17.47 10.35
CA ARG A 101 -25.52 -16.70 10.11
C ARG A 101 -26.36 -17.29 8.98
N GLY A 102 -25.76 -17.82 7.92
CA GLY A 102 -26.49 -18.51 6.85
C GLY A 102 -27.29 -19.71 7.35
N GLN A 103 -26.85 -20.36 8.42
CA GLN A 103 -27.59 -21.46 9.08
C GLN A 103 -28.74 -20.96 10.03
N TRP A 104 -28.59 -19.75 10.60
CA TRP A 104 -29.53 -19.22 11.58
C TRP A 104 -30.67 -18.37 10.96
N TYR A 105 -30.49 -17.82 9.76
CA TYR A 105 -31.41 -16.88 9.13
C TYR A 105 -32.39 -17.50 8.11
N ALA A 106 -32.68 -18.78 8.23
CA ALA A 106 -33.77 -19.41 7.46
C ALA A 106 -35.16 -18.96 7.89
N GLY A 107 -35.30 -18.07 8.86
CA GLY A 107 -36.60 -17.71 9.43
C GLY A 107 -36.69 -16.40 10.20
N GLY A 108 -36.24 -15.28 9.64
CA GLY A 108 -36.49 -14.00 10.31
C GLY A 108 -36.02 -12.80 9.49
N GLU A 109 -36.95 -11.91 9.13
CA GLU A 109 -36.65 -10.61 8.53
C GLU A 109 -35.90 -9.75 9.53
N THR A 110 -34.60 -9.47 9.24
CA THR A 110 -33.83 -8.50 10.01
C THR A 110 -34.04 -7.10 9.43
N PRO A 111 -34.00 -6.01 10.24
CA PRO A 111 -34.21 -4.66 9.77
C PRO A 111 -33.25 -4.35 8.61
N PHE A 112 -33.84 -3.80 7.56
CA PHE A 112 -33.16 -3.46 6.28
C PHE A 112 -32.00 -2.50 6.55
N SER A 113 -30.77 -3.01 6.58
CA SER A 113 -29.59 -2.18 6.68
C SER A 113 -29.24 -1.68 5.29
N GLN A 114 -29.20 -0.37 5.07
CA GLN A 114 -28.80 0.27 3.80
C GLN A 114 -27.48 -0.33 3.25
N TRP A 115 -26.56 -0.70 4.11
CA TRP A 115 -25.29 -1.35 3.73
C TRP A 115 -25.45 -2.77 3.17
N ARG A 116 -26.56 -3.47 3.46
CA ARG A 116 -26.82 -4.77 2.83
C ARG A 116 -27.30 -4.62 1.40
N SER A 117 -28.15 -3.64 1.11
CA SER A 117 -28.59 -3.36 -0.25
C SER A 117 -27.43 -2.86 -1.10
N VAL A 118 -26.59 -1.93 -0.58
CA VAL A 118 -25.37 -1.46 -1.26
C VAL A 118 -24.43 -2.63 -1.59
N ARG A 119 -24.17 -3.53 -0.63
CA ARG A 119 -23.34 -4.71 -0.89
C ARG A 119 -23.95 -5.65 -1.93
N ALA A 120 -25.26 -5.86 -1.89
CA ALA A 120 -25.94 -6.71 -2.86
C ALA A 120 -25.88 -6.12 -4.26
N GLU A 121 -26.02 -4.80 -4.39
CA GLU A 121 -25.97 -4.11 -5.68
C GLU A 121 -24.54 -4.08 -6.24
N LEU A 122 -23.54 -3.76 -5.42
CA LEU A 122 -22.12 -3.82 -5.83
C LEU A 122 -21.72 -5.22 -6.32
N ARG A 123 -22.25 -6.29 -5.71
CA ARG A 123 -21.97 -7.67 -6.14
C ARG A 123 -22.60 -8.05 -7.47
N LYS A 124 -23.68 -7.40 -7.89
CA LYS A 124 -24.29 -7.64 -9.19
C LYS A 124 -23.42 -7.09 -10.34
N ASN A 125 -22.67 -6.03 -10.06
CA ASN A 125 -21.79 -5.42 -11.05
C ASN A 125 -20.41 -6.10 -11.03
N HIS A 126 -20.18 -7.03 -11.97
CA HIS A 126 -18.92 -7.77 -12.07
C HIS A 126 -17.69 -6.88 -12.30
N ALA A 127 -17.86 -5.76 -13.02
CA ALA A 127 -16.75 -4.82 -13.22
C ALA A 127 -16.33 -4.18 -11.91
N VAL A 128 -17.27 -3.72 -11.08
CA VAL A 128 -16.97 -3.14 -9.77
C VAL A 128 -16.27 -4.16 -8.87
N VAL A 129 -16.73 -5.41 -8.85
CA VAL A 129 -16.09 -6.48 -8.05
C VAL A 129 -14.67 -6.75 -8.55
N PHE A 130 -14.44 -6.78 -9.86
CA PHE A 130 -13.11 -6.93 -10.43
C PHE A 130 -12.18 -5.80 -9.96
N PHE A 131 -12.59 -4.53 -10.06
CA PHE A 131 -11.77 -3.41 -9.65
C PHE A 131 -11.58 -3.30 -8.14
N ILE A 132 -12.55 -3.70 -7.32
CA ILE A 132 -12.36 -3.87 -5.87
C ILE A 132 -11.26 -4.93 -5.60
N THR A 133 -11.30 -6.04 -6.32
CA THR A 133 -10.29 -7.11 -6.17
C THR A 133 -8.90 -6.62 -6.55
N VAL A 134 -8.78 -5.91 -7.70
CA VAL A 134 -7.52 -5.30 -8.14
C VAL A 134 -6.98 -4.32 -7.09
N LEU A 135 -7.81 -3.39 -6.64
CA LEU A 135 -7.40 -2.39 -5.65
C LEU A 135 -6.99 -3.04 -4.32
N THR A 136 -7.76 -4.03 -3.85
CA THR A 136 -7.43 -4.80 -2.66
C THR A 136 -6.09 -5.52 -2.81
N SER A 137 -5.82 -6.13 -3.98
CA SER A 137 -4.53 -6.78 -4.28
C SER A 137 -3.36 -5.80 -4.25
N LEU A 138 -3.55 -4.58 -4.80
CA LEU A 138 -2.53 -3.52 -4.76
C LEU A 138 -2.22 -3.05 -3.33
N TYR A 139 -3.25 -2.87 -2.49
CA TYR A 139 -3.03 -2.52 -1.07
C TYR A 139 -2.39 -3.66 -0.28
N ILE A 140 -2.77 -4.91 -0.55
CA ILE A 140 -2.10 -6.08 0.05
C ILE A 140 -0.64 -6.11 -0.37
N ALA A 141 -0.34 -5.93 -1.66
CA ALA A 141 1.03 -5.87 -2.16
C ALA A 141 1.83 -4.72 -1.53
N ALA A 142 1.22 -3.54 -1.36
CA ALA A 142 1.84 -2.40 -0.71
C ALA A 142 2.23 -2.67 0.76
N VAL A 143 1.38 -3.38 1.51
CA VAL A 143 1.66 -3.74 2.91
C VAL A 143 2.68 -4.88 3.00
N LEU A 144 2.55 -5.88 2.13
CA LEU A 144 3.41 -7.06 2.11
C LEU A 144 4.68 -6.87 1.25
N CYS A 145 5.00 -5.64 0.82
CA CYS A 145 6.13 -5.36 -0.04
C CYS A 145 7.47 -5.93 0.47
N PRO A 146 7.81 -5.96 1.79
CA PRO A 146 9.06 -6.53 2.25
C PRO A 146 9.19 -8.03 1.98
N TRP A 147 8.06 -8.72 1.82
CA TRP A 147 8.04 -10.17 1.53
C TRP A 147 7.87 -10.50 0.05
N LEU A 148 7.18 -9.61 -0.69
CA LEU A 148 6.89 -9.80 -2.11
C LEU A 148 8.04 -9.41 -3.02
N ALA A 149 8.81 -8.39 -2.62
CA ALA A 149 9.95 -7.92 -3.39
C ALA A 149 11.10 -8.93 -3.33
N PRO A 150 11.56 -9.45 -4.46
CA PRO A 150 12.67 -10.39 -4.50
C PRO A 150 14.00 -9.72 -4.15
N HIS A 151 14.09 -8.38 -4.29
CA HIS A 151 15.31 -7.61 -4.11
C HIS A 151 15.05 -6.33 -3.34
N ASP A 152 16.11 -5.76 -2.74
CA ASP A 152 16.06 -4.39 -2.23
C ASP A 152 15.75 -3.43 -3.40
N PRO A 153 14.71 -2.58 -3.28
CA PRO A 153 14.32 -1.64 -4.33
C PRO A 153 15.40 -0.58 -4.65
N ASN A 154 16.35 -0.39 -3.74
CA ASN A 154 17.41 0.61 -3.86
C ASN A 154 18.80 0.00 -4.14
N ALA A 155 18.92 -1.33 -4.12
CA ALA A 155 20.20 -2.00 -4.38
C ALA A 155 20.72 -1.67 -5.77
N GLN A 156 21.93 -1.12 -5.82
CA GLN A 156 22.67 -0.77 -7.04
C GLN A 156 23.93 -1.63 -7.09
N GLN A 157 23.88 -2.74 -7.79
CA GLN A 157 25.00 -3.67 -7.85
C GLN A 157 25.43 -3.87 -9.31
N ASP A 158 26.73 -3.80 -9.55
CA ASP A 158 27.38 -4.07 -10.86
C ASP A 158 26.63 -3.46 -12.07
N ILE A 159 26.46 -2.13 -12.05
CA ILE A 159 25.70 -1.35 -13.03
C ILE A 159 26.10 -1.71 -14.49
N VAL A 160 27.36 -2.08 -14.72
CA VAL A 160 27.85 -2.44 -16.06
C VAL A 160 27.11 -3.65 -16.63
N VAL A 161 26.68 -4.60 -15.79
CA VAL A 161 26.01 -5.83 -16.20
C VAL A 161 24.49 -5.74 -16.05
N THR A 162 24.03 -5.05 -15.01
CA THR A 162 22.61 -5.04 -14.61
C THR A 162 21.81 -3.89 -15.22
N LYS A 163 22.48 -2.84 -15.74
CA LYS A 163 21.83 -1.67 -16.34
C LYS A 163 20.96 -2.06 -17.52
N TYR A 164 19.70 -1.61 -17.49
CA TYR A 164 18.72 -1.83 -18.55
C TYR A 164 18.51 -3.30 -18.91
N ALA A 165 18.64 -4.22 -17.95
CA ALA A 165 18.25 -5.59 -18.17
C ALA A 165 16.79 -5.64 -18.63
N THR A 166 16.54 -6.40 -19.69
CA THR A 166 15.18 -6.53 -20.26
C THR A 166 14.27 -7.36 -19.37
N PRO A 167 12.95 -7.22 -19.45
CA PRO A 167 12.01 -8.09 -18.74
C PRO A 167 12.31 -9.58 -19.00
N LEU A 168 12.28 -10.38 -17.92
CA LEU A 168 12.61 -11.81 -17.90
C LEU A 168 14.07 -12.14 -18.26
N GLN A 169 14.97 -11.16 -18.34
CA GLN A 169 16.38 -11.40 -18.57
C GLN A 169 17.01 -12.17 -17.40
N LYS A 170 17.80 -13.16 -17.77
CA LYS A 170 18.58 -13.97 -16.84
C LYS A 170 20.00 -13.40 -16.79
N ILE A 171 20.46 -13.03 -15.61
CA ILE A 171 21.82 -12.53 -15.39
C ILE A 171 22.52 -13.46 -14.41
N THR A 172 23.72 -13.89 -14.78
CA THR A 172 24.56 -14.76 -13.93
C THR A 172 25.21 -13.93 -12.83
N TYR A 173 25.31 -14.48 -11.64
CA TYR A 173 26.04 -13.88 -10.53
C TYR A 173 26.91 -14.91 -9.81
N LEU A 174 27.99 -14.44 -9.21
CA LEU A 174 28.88 -15.18 -8.34
C LEU A 174 28.60 -14.76 -6.89
N LYS A 175 28.39 -15.73 -5.99
CA LYS A 175 28.22 -15.49 -4.56
C LYS A 175 29.56 -15.29 -3.91
N LEU A 176 29.76 -14.08 -3.37
CA LEU A 176 30.97 -13.76 -2.64
C LEU A 176 30.85 -14.24 -1.18
N ARG A 177 31.97 -14.56 -0.59
CA ARG A 177 32.04 -14.81 0.85
C ARG A 177 31.72 -13.49 1.56
N PRO A 178 30.77 -13.44 2.50
CA PRO A 178 30.51 -12.24 3.28
C PRO A 178 31.82 -11.79 3.93
N GLU A 179 32.26 -10.56 3.67
CA GLU A 179 33.32 -9.96 4.49
C GLU A 179 32.81 -9.98 5.92
N GLU A 180 33.70 -10.37 6.87
CA GLU A 180 33.37 -10.32 8.30
C GLU A 180 32.98 -8.89 8.64
N ARG A 181 31.69 -8.60 8.56
CA ARG A 181 31.19 -7.35 9.14
C ARG A 181 31.48 -7.42 10.63
N PRO A 182 31.98 -6.33 11.25
CA PRO A 182 32.11 -6.29 12.69
C PRO A 182 30.74 -6.67 13.26
N ALA A 183 30.67 -7.88 13.82
CA ALA A 183 29.46 -8.35 14.47
C ALA A 183 29.04 -7.25 15.43
N LEU A 184 27.79 -6.78 15.34
CA LEU A 184 27.24 -5.88 16.34
C LEU A 184 27.57 -6.53 17.68
N PRO A 185 28.35 -5.88 18.57
CA PRO A 185 28.86 -6.52 19.77
C PRO A 185 27.66 -7.06 20.57
N LEU A 186 27.54 -8.38 20.62
CA LEU A 186 26.57 -9.03 21.48
C LEU A 186 26.92 -8.57 22.91
N ARG A 187 25.93 -8.10 23.64
CA ARG A 187 26.11 -7.63 24.99
C ARG A 187 26.41 -8.84 25.87
N GLU A 188 27.53 -8.82 26.57
CA GLU A 188 27.89 -9.83 27.57
C GLU A 188 27.20 -9.51 28.90
N GLY A 189 26.57 -10.50 29.55
CA GLY A 189 25.93 -10.36 30.86
C GLY A 189 24.84 -11.41 31.12
N ASP A 190 24.61 -11.70 32.38
CA ASP A 190 23.69 -12.74 32.87
C ASP A 190 22.29 -12.18 33.18
N GLY A 191 21.61 -11.59 32.20
CA GLY A 191 20.26 -11.08 32.44
C GLY A 191 19.28 -11.43 31.29
N MET A 192 18.01 -11.65 31.66
CA MET A 192 16.93 -11.92 30.68
C MET A 192 16.77 -10.79 29.69
N SER A 193 17.02 -9.52 30.09
CA SER A 193 17.05 -8.36 29.23
C SER A 193 18.16 -8.44 28.16
N VAL A 194 19.34 -8.90 28.52
CA VAL A 194 20.49 -9.06 27.63
C VAL A 194 20.21 -10.15 26.58
N ALA A 195 19.60 -11.26 26.98
CA ALA A 195 19.21 -12.32 26.08
C ALA A 195 18.16 -11.83 25.05
N GLY A 196 17.19 -11.02 25.49
CA GLY A 196 16.20 -10.38 24.62
C GLY A 196 16.82 -9.40 23.63
N ILE A 197 17.74 -8.56 24.09
CA ILE A 197 18.50 -7.61 23.23
C ILE A 197 19.30 -8.35 22.19
N ASN A 198 20.07 -9.36 22.57
CA ASN A 198 20.87 -10.17 21.65
C ASN A 198 19.99 -10.88 20.62
N LYS A 199 18.84 -11.42 21.03
CA LYS A 199 17.89 -12.04 20.11
C LYS A 199 17.31 -11.04 19.11
N LEU A 200 16.98 -9.82 19.57
CA LEU A 200 16.48 -8.77 18.69
C LEU A 200 17.57 -8.33 17.67
N ILE A 201 18.83 -8.20 18.11
CA ILE A 201 19.96 -7.89 17.22
C ILE A 201 20.11 -8.98 16.14
N LEU A 202 20.08 -10.26 16.52
CA LEU A 202 20.18 -11.36 15.57
C LEU A 202 19.03 -11.38 14.58
N LEU A 203 17.80 -11.17 15.05
CA LEU A 203 16.62 -11.09 14.17
C LEU A 203 16.73 -9.88 13.21
N ARG A 204 17.20 -8.75 13.70
CA ARG A 204 17.46 -7.58 12.86
C ARG A 204 18.46 -7.89 11.76
N CYS A 205 19.59 -8.51 12.09
CA CYS A 205 20.58 -8.91 11.08
C CYS A 205 19.96 -9.84 10.02
N ARG A 206 19.18 -10.84 10.42
CA ARG A 206 18.49 -11.75 9.50
C ARG A 206 17.50 -11.03 8.57
N LEU A 207 16.79 -10.02 9.06
CA LEU A 207 15.82 -9.27 8.28
C LEU A 207 16.48 -8.28 7.31
N LEU A 208 17.59 -7.67 7.71
CA LEU A 208 18.29 -6.64 6.93
C LEU A 208 19.37 -7.22 5.99
N ASP A 209 20.02 -8.33 6.36
CA ASP A 209 21.05 -9.00 5.55
C ASP A 209 20.45 -9.96 4.52
N ARG A 210 19.38 -9.56 3.84
CA ARG A 210 18.70 -10.39 2.84
C ARG A 210 19.53 -10.61 1.58
N GLU A 211 20.41 -9.69 1.25
CA GLU A 211 21.23 -9.77 0.06
C GLU A 211 22.60 -10.31 0.41
N GLU A 212 22.85 -11.56 0.02
CA GLU A 212 24.21 -12.09 -0.03
C GLU A 212 25.05 -11.20 -0.94
N PRO A 213 26.31 -10.89 -0.59
CA PRO A 213 27.20 -10.15 -1.48
C PRO A 213 27.39 -10.95 -2.77
N VAL A 214 26.91 -10.39 -3.88
CA VAL A 214 26.97 -11.04 -5.18
C VAL A 214 27.70 -10.15 -6.18
N LEU A 215 28.39 -10.78 -7.11
CA LEU A 215 29.07 -10.15 -8.23
C LEU A 215 28.36 -10.56 -9.52
N TYR A 216 27.72 -9.62 -10.21
CA TYR A 216 27.07 -9.90 -11.49
C TYR A 216 28.08 -9.95 -12.62
N VAL A 217 27.96 -10.98 -13.46
CA VAL A 217 28.91 -11.24 -14.55
C VAL A 217 28.17 -11.60 -15.84
N ASN A 218 28.75 -11.22 -16.98
CA ASN A 218 28.25 -11.63 -18.28
C ASN A 218 28.59 -13.11 -18.56
N SER A 219 29.82 -13.51 -18.22
CA SER A 219 30.31 -14.88 -18.31
C SER A 219 31.45 -15.10 -17.32
N PHE A 220 31.70 -16.33 -16.95
CA PHE A 220 32.85 -16.68 -16.11
C PHE A 220 33.47 -18.00 -16.55
N GLN A 221 34.76 -18.15 -16.28
CA GLN A 221 35.51 -19.38 -16.53
C GLN A 221 36.47 -19.62 -15.35
N LYS A 222 36.47 -20.86 -14.84
CA LYS A 222 37.38 -21.28 -13.76
C LYS A 222 38.71 -21.68 -14.35
N SER A 223 39.79 -21.03 -13.91
CA SER A 223 41.16 -21.33 -14.34
C SER A 223 42.01 -21.61 -13.10
N GLY A 224 42.02 -22.88 -12.65
CA GLY A 224 42.75 -23.29 -11.45
C GLY A 224 42.14 -22.66 -10.18
N ASP A 225 42.95 -21.86 -9.48
CA ASP A 225 42.59 -21.21 -8.19
C ASP A 225 41.96 -19.81 -8.37
N GLU A 226 41.80 -19.37 -9.64
CA GLU A 226 41.19 -18.10 -10.01
C GLU A 226 39.97 -18.31 -10.90
N ILE A 227 38.99 -17.40 -10.79
CA ILE A 227 37.87 -17.28 -11.74
C ILE A 227 38.09 -16.04 -12.56
N GLU A 228 38.21 -16.21 -13.87
CA GLU A 228 38.19 -15.13 -14.85
C GLU A 228 36.73 -14.86 -15.21
N TYR A 229 36.28 -13.61 -15.05
CA TYR A 229 34.91 -13.19 -15.32
C TYR A 229 34.87 -11.94 -16.15
N ALA A 230 33.85 -11.81 -16.99
CA ALA A 230 33.62 -10.67 -17.84
C ALA A 230 32.53 -9.76 -17.26
N GLN A 231 32.82 -8.44 -17.19
CA GLN A 231 31.82 -7.40 -16.90
C GLN A 231 31.84 -6.37 -18.05
N GLY A 232 30.86 -6.42 -18.93
CA GLY A 232 30.90 -5.63 -20.19
C GLY A 232 32.04 -6.06 -21.06
N ILE A 233 32.96 -5.12 -21.33
CA ILE A 233 34.15 -5.33 -22.17
C ILE A 233 35.39 -5.76 -21.33
N GLN A 234 35.32 -5.62 -20.02
CA GLN A 234 36.46 -5.90 -19.14
C GLN A 234 36.46 -7.33 -18.63
N SER A 235 37.57 -8.04 -18.77
CA SER A 235 37.85 -9.28 -18.08
C SER A 235 38.63 -9.01 -16.80
N LYS A 236 38.14 -9.59 -15.70
CA LYS A 236 38.75 -9.46 -14.36
C LYS A 236 38.94 -10.84 -13.76
N LYS A 237 39.83 -10.94 -12.77
CA LYS A 237 40.09 -12.18 -12.06
C LYS A 237 39.74 -12.05 -10.57
N ILE A 238 39.20 -13.08 -10.01
CA ILE A 238 38.92 -13.19 -8.58
C ILE A 238 39.42 -14.54 -8.07
N PRO A 239 40.12 -14.60 -6.93
CA PRO A 239 40.53 -15.86 -6.35
C PRO A 239 39.30 -16.64 -5.81
N VAL A 240 39.30 -17.95 -5.99
CA VAL A 240 38.21 -18.84 -5.52
C VAL A 240 37.98 -18.72 -4.01
N SER A 241 39.02 -18.36 -3.25
CA SER A 241 38.92 -18.15 -1.79
C SER A 241 37.95 -17.02 -1.38
N LYS A 242 37.67 -16.05 -2.29
CA LYS A 242 36.67 -15.01 -2.06
C LYS A 242 35.22 -15.43 -2.33
N LEU A 243 35.02 -16.62 -2.87
CA LEU A 243 33.70 -17.17 -3.12
C LEU A 243 33.22 -17.98 -1.93
N ILE A 244 31.89 -18.16 -1.84
CA ILE A 244 31.23 -18.87 -0.72
C ILE A 244 31.60 -20.37 -0.71
N SER A 245 31.94 -20.93 -1.86
CA SER A 245 32.28 -22.34 -2.06
C SER A 245 33.24 -22.50 -3.23
N GLU A 246 33.95 -23.63 -3.29
CA GLU A 246 34.82 -23.99 -4.42
C GLU A 246 34.07 -24.72 -5.55
N ASN A 247 32.85 -25.17 -5.32
CA ASN A 247 32.03 -25.86 -6.29
C ASN A 247 31.18 -24.91 -7.13
N ASP A 248 31.28 -25.01 -8.45
CA ASP A 248 30.58 -24.15 -9.42
C ASP A 248 29.07 -24.06 -9.19
N SER A 249 28.42 -25.18 -8.83
CA SER A 249 26.99 -25.25 -8.54
C SER A 249 26.57 -24.51 -7.27
N GLN A 250 27.49 -24.15 -6.39
CA GLN A 250 27.20 -23.48 -5.12
C GLN A 250 27.53 -21.99 -5.12
N PHE A 251 28.56 -21.55 -5.87
CA PHE A 251 28.91 -20.14 -5.93
C PHE A 251 28.31 -19.39 -7.11
N ALA A 252 27.90 -20.07 -8.17
CA ALA A 252 27.25 -19.44 -9.31
C ALA A 252 25.75 -19.58 -9.24
N GLY A 253 25.04 -18.50 -9.55
CA GLY A 253 23.59 -18.48 -9.60
C GLY A 253 23.08 -17.67 -10.78
N VAL A 254 21.78 -17.73 -11.04
CA VAL A 254 21.12 -16.95 -12.08
C VAL A 254 19.99 -16.17 -11.44
N ARG A 255 20.00 -14.86 -11.66
CA ARG A 255 18.93 -13.95 -11.25
C ARG A 255 18.04 -13.60 -12.43
N ILE A 256 16.74 -13.58 -12.23
CA ILE A 256 15.77 -13.22 -13.26
C ILE A 256 15.18 -11.86 -12.90
N TYR A 257 15.35 -10.88 -13.76
CA TYR A 257 14.68 -9.58 -13.64
C TYR A 257 13.27 -9.68 -14.25
N LEU A 258 12.25 -9.88 -13.42
CA LEU A 258 10.87 -10.12 -13.87
C LEU A 258 10.33 -9.01 -14.76
N LEU A 259 10.49 -7.76 -14.35
CA LEU A 259 10.07 -6.57 -15.13
C LEU A 259 11.25 -5.76 -15.66
N GLY A 260 12.45 -6.34 -15.64
CA GLY A 260 13.67 -5.66 -16.06
C GLY A 260 14.29 -4.80 -14.97
N SER A 261 15.34 -4.05 -15.34
CA SER A 261 16.04 -3.12 -14.46
C SER A 261 16.08 -1.69 -15.02
N ASP A 262 16.42 -0.74 -14.16
CA ASP A 262 16.58 0.66 -14.51
C ASP A 262 18.04 1.04 -14.91
N LYS A 263 18.29 2.34 -15.08
CA LYS A 263 19.61 2.88 -15.41
C LYS A 263 20.69 2.65 -14.34
N TYR A 264 20.29 2.32 -13.12
CA TYR A 264 21.17 2.02 -11.99
C TYR A 264 21.25 0.52 -11.69
N GLY A 265 20.61 -0.34 -12.51
CA GLY A 265 20.57 -1.78 -12.30
C GLY A 265 19.58 -2.23 -11.22
N ARG A 266 18.71 -1.32 -10.71
CA ARG A 266 17.72 -1.65 -9.68
C ARG A 266 16.56 -2.43 -10.29
N ASP A 267 16.03 -3.41 -9.56
CA ASP A 267 14.92 -4.25 -10.01
C ASP A 267 13.60 -3.47 -10.10
N ILE A 268 13.01 -3.40 -11.30
CA ILE A 268 11.75 -2.69 -11.55
C ILE A 268 10.59 -3.35 -10.81
N PHE A 269 10.54 -4.67 -10.68
CA PHE A 269 9.46 -5.36 -9.98
C PHE A 269 9.44 -5.01 -8.48
N SER A 270 10.59 -5.09 -7.82
CA SER A 270 10.72 -4.69 -6.41
C SER A 270 10.36 -3.23 -6.21
N ARG A 271 10.86 -2.34 -7.07
CA ARG A 271 10.54 -0.91 -7.04
C ARG A 271 9.05 -0.63 -7.27
N LEU A 272 8.40 -1.38 -8.16
CA LEU A 272 6.96 -1.24 -8.44
C LEU A 272 6.12 -1.57 -7.20
N ILE A 273 6.48 -2.65 -6.48
CA ILE A 273 5.78 -3.08 -5.26
C ILE A 273 6.02 -2.06 -4.13
N TYR A 274 7.26 -1.65 -3.88
CA TYR A 274 7.55 -0.63 -2.87
C TYR A 274 6.96 0.74 -3.24
N GLY A 275 6.97 1.08 -4.53
CA GLY A 275 6.35 2.29 -5.06
C GLY A 275 4.83 2.33 -4.84
N SER A 276 4.16 1.18 -4.87
CA SER A 276 2.73 1.10 -4.54
C SER A 276 2.45 1.57 -3.12
N ARG A 277 3.30 1.21 -2.17
CA ARG A 277 3.16 1.65 -0.77
C ARG A 277 3.21 3.17 -0.64
N ILE A 278 4.16 3.81 -1.32
CA ILE A 278 4.31 5.28 -1.28
C ILE A 278 3.15 5.96 -1.99
N SER A 279 2.88 5.63 -3.25
CA SER A 279 1.85 6.30 -4.04
C SER A 279 0.43 6.11 -3.48
N LEU A 280 0.07 4.89 -3.02
CA LEU A 280 -1.23 4.62 -2.41
C LEU A 280 -1.39 5.28 -1.03
N SER A 281 -0.31 5.32 -0.22
CA SER A 281 -0.34 5.97 1.10
C SER A 281 -0.49 7.49 0.96
N ILE A 282 0.23 8.13 0.05
CA ILE A 282 0.09 9.57 -0.21
C ILE A 282 -1.36 9.88 -0.63
N GLY A 283 -1.90 9.11 -1.58
CA GLY A 283 -3.29 9.28 -2.03
C GLY A 283 -4.30 9.19 -0.88
N LEU A 284 -4.19 8.12 -0.08
CA LEU A 284 -5.11 7.87 1.03
C LEU A 284 -5.01 8.96 2.11
N MET A 285 -3.80 9.32 2.55
CA MET A 285 -3.61 10.33 3.60
C MET A 285 -4.05 11.72 3.16
N ALA A 286 -3.72 12.14 1.95
CA ALA A 286 -4.17 13.41 1.39
C ALA A 286 -5.70 13.45 1.24
N MET A 287 -6.33 12.34 0.82
CA MET A 287 -7.78 12.24 0.75
C MET A 287 -8.42 12.36 2.14
N LEU A 288 -7.87 11.70 3.17
CA LEU A 288 -8.39 11.80 4.54
C LEU A 288 -8.36 13.24 5.05
N ILE A 289 -7.27 13.98 4.81
CA ILE A 289 -7.17 15.39 5.15
C ILE A 289 -8.23 16.21 4.39
N ALA A 290 -8.34 16.01 3.08
CA ALA A 290 -9.29 16.73 2.24
C ALA A 290 -10.74 16.49 2.64
N VAL A 291 -11.13 15.24 2.90
CA VAL A 291 -12.49 14.87 3.32
C VAL A 291 -12.80 15.39 4.70
N THR A 292 -11.88 15.31 5.65
CA THR A 292 -12.09 15.81 7.01
C THR A 292 -12.31 17.30 7.02
N LEU A 293 -11.39 18.09 6.41
CA LEU A 293 -11.51 19.54 6.32
C LEU A 293 -12.74 19.96 5.52
N GLY A 294 -12.98 19.32 4.37
CA GLY A 294 -14.14 19.61 3.53
C GLY A 294 -15.46 19.33 4.25
N THR A 295 -15.52 18.24 5.00
CA THR A 295 -16.72 17.88 5.79
C THR A 295 -16.97 18.89 6.90
N VAL A 296 -15.95 19.30 7.65
CA VAL A 296 -16.08 20.29 8.72
C VAL A 296 -16.56 21.62 8.16
N ILE A 297 -15.88 22.15 7.15
CA ILE A 297 -16.20 23.47 6.57
C ILE A 297 -17.56 23.45 5.86
N GLY A 298 -17.85 22.39 5.09
CA GLY A 298 -19.12 22.22 4.41
C GLY A 298 -20.29 22.04 5.38
N ALA A 299 -20.11 21.30 6.47
CA ALA A 299 -21.11 21.12 7.53
C ALA A 299 -21.41 22.44 8.23
N LEU A 300 -20.39 23.21 8.63
CA LEU A 300 -20.57 24.53 9.25
C LEU A 300 -21.30 25.50 8.32
N ALA A 301 -20.89 25.58 7.06
CA ALA A 301 -21.53 26.43 6.06
C ALA A 301 -22.99 26.04 5.82
N GLY A 302 -23.28 24.75 5.59
CA GLY A 302 -24.61 24.26 5.28
C GLY A 302 -25.57 24.30 6.49
N TYR A 303 -25.07 24.02 7.70
CA TYR A 303 -25.88 23.99 8.90
C TYR A 303 -26.27 25.39 9.39
N PHE A 304 -25.27 26.28 9.60
CA PHE A 304 -25.53 27.62 10.11
C PHE A 304 -26.10 28.55 9.05
N GLY A 305 -25.73 28.36 7.79
CA GLY A 305 -26.25 29.14 6.67
C GLY A 305 -25.93 30.63 6.73
N LYS A 306 -26.72 31.46 6.01
CA LYS A 306 -26.67 32.93 6.06
C LYS A 306 -25.23 33.48 6.00
N ARG A 307 -24.79 34.25 7.02
CA ARG A 307 -23.48 34.89 7.08
C ARG A 307 -22.33 33.89 7.15
N THR A 308 -22.48 32.80 7.92
CA THR A 308 -21.46 31.78 8.05
C THR A 308 -21.21 31.11 6.70
N ASP A 309 -22.27 30.77 5.99
CA ASP A 309 -22.18 30.20 4.65
C ASP A 309 -21.53 31.21 3.67
N ALA A 310 -21.96 32.45 3.66
CA ALA A 310 -21.40 33.46 2.77
C ALA A 310 -19.89 33.69 2.99
N VAL A 311 -19.42 33.73 4.26
CA VAL A 311 -18.00 33.90 4.58
C VAL A 311 -17.19 32.68 4.19
N LEU A 312 -17.62 31.47 4.62
CA LEU A 312 -16.88 30.23 4.35
C LEU A 312 -16.82 29.92 2.85
N MET A 313 -17.92 30.10 2.12
CA MET A 313 -17.91 29.89 0.68
C MET A 313 -17.08 30.91 -0.08
N ARG A 314 -17.02 32.17 0.39
CA ARG A 314 -16.12 33.18 -0.18
C ARG A 314 -14.64 32.76 -0.03
N TRP A 315 -14.28 32.20 1.12
CA TRP A 315 -12.95 31.61 1.32
C TRP A 315 -12.68 30.42 0.37
N VAL A 316 -13.65 29.51 0.21
CA VAL A 316 -13.55 28.40 -0.75
C VAL A 316 -13.35 28.91 -2.17
N ASP A 317 -14.13 29.94 -2.58
CA ASP A 317 -14.05 30.53 -3.91
C ASP A 317 -12.70 31.21 -4.15
N LEU A 318 -12.18 31.94 -3.14
CA LEU A 318 -10.85 32.54 -3.19
C LEU A 318 -9.75 31.50 -3.40
N MET A 319 -9.80 30.41 -2.63
CA MET A 319 -8.83 29.32 -2.76
C MET A 319 -8.93 28.62 -4.13
N LEU A 320 -10.13 28.43 -4.66
CA LEU A 320 -10.34 27.83 -5.98
C LEU A 320 -9.94 28.74 -7.16
N ALA A 321 -9.81 30.04 -6.93
CA ALA A 321 -9.31 30.97 -7.94
C ALA A 321 -7.83 30.77 -8.28
N PHE A 322 -7.05 30.18 -7.34
CA PHE A 322 -5.66 29.82 -7.61
C PHE A 322 -5.56 28.49 -8.35
N PRO A 323 -4.77 28.43 -9.46
CA PRO A 323 -4.53 27.15 -10.13
C PRO A 323 -3.77 26.21 -9.18
N ASN A 324 -4.40 25.08 -8.81
CA ASN A 324 -3.87 24.13 -7.83
C ASN A 324 -2.41 23.74 -8.08
N LEU A 325 -2.06 23.46 -9.34
CA LEU A 325 -0.72 23.01 -9.67
C LEU A 325 0.33 24.08 -9.35
N PHE A 326 0.07 25.37 -9.67
CA PHE A 326 0.99 26.46 -9.36
C PHE A 326 1.13 26.68 -7.85
N LEU A 327 0.05 26.56 -7.10
CA LEU A 327 0.06 26.68 -5.65
C LEU A 327 0.93 25.57 -5.02
N ILE A 328 0.77 24.33 -5.49
CA ILE A 328 1.58 23.18 -5.03
C ILE A 328 3.06 23.41 -5.36
N LEU A 329 3.38 23.79 -6.60
CA LEU A 329 4.75 24.06 -7.04
C LEU A 329 5.40 25.18 -6.21
N MET A 330 4.67 26.26 -5.94
CA MET A 330 5.16 27.37 -5.11
C MET A 330 5.48 26.92 -3.68
N ILE A 331 4.59 26.14 -3.06
CA ILE A 331 4.81 25.67 -1.68
C ILE A 331 5.98 24.69 -1.61
N VAL A 332 6.08 23.76 -2.58
CA VAL A 332 7.22 22.82 -2.63
C VAL A 332 8.53 23.56 -2.88
N ALA A 333 8.54 24.61 -3.71
CA ALA A 333 9.73 25.42 -3.95
C ALA A 333 10.20 26.19 -2.70
N LEU A 334 9.25 26.61 -1.83
CA LEU A 334 9.57 27.36 -0.61
C LEU A 334 9.97 26.46 0.57
N PHE A 335 9.32 25.31 0.74
CA PHE A 335 9.45 24.46 1.92
C PHE A 335 10.16 23.12 1.67
N GLY A 336 10.55 22.85 0.42
CA GLY A 336 11.16 21.60 0.02
C GLY A 336 10.13 20.51 -0.34
N ASN A 337 10.61 19.30 -0.66
CA ASN A 337 9.82 18.22 -1.25
C ASN A 337 9.76 16.96 -0.36
N SER A 338 9.47 17.13 0.93
CA SER A 338 9.24 15.98 1.80
C SER A 338 7.90 15.29 1.50
N ILE A 339 7.84 13.97 1.68
CA ILE A 339 6.60 13.17 1.48
C ILE A 339 5.46 13.71 2.33
N ILE A 340 5.74 14.06 3.59
CA ILE A 340 4.73 14.62 4.51
C ILE A 340 4.18 15.93 3.98
N LEU A 341 5.06 16.81 3.49
CA LEU A 341 4.64 18.09 2.91
C LEU A 341 3.76 17.88 1.67
N ILE A 342 4.12 16.94 0.79
CA ILE A 342 3.30 16.60 -0.39
C ILE A 342 1.91 16.12 0.04
N VAL A 343 1.80 15.22 1.03
CA VAL A 343 0.52 14.75 1.58
C VAL A 343 -0.32 15.89 2.11
N VAL A 344 0.28 16.78 2.92
CA VAL A 344 -0.42 17.93 3.52
C VAL A 344 -0.90 18.89 2.44
N ILE A 345 -0.06 19.23 1.47
CA ILE A 345 -0.43 20.16 0.39
C ILE A 345 -1.56 19.58 -0.46
N LEU A 346 -1.46 18.32 -0.88
CA LEU A 346 -2.50 17.65 -1.66
C LEU A 346 -3.84 17.59 -0.89
N GLY A 347 -3.77 17.34 0.41
CA GLY A 347 -4.93 17.37 1.29
C GLY A 347 -5.53 18.78 1.43
N LEU A 348 -4.67 19.78 1.66
CA LEU A 348 -5.06 21.19 1.82
C LEU A 348 -5.56 21.84 0.51
N THR A 349 -5.19 21.33 -0.64
CA THR A 349 -5.73 21.76 -1.94
C THR A 349 -6.94 20.94 -2.38
N GLY A 350 -7.25 19.88 -1.63
CA GLY A 350 -8.31 18.91 -1.95
C GLY A 350 -9.67 19.17 -1.33
N TRP A 351 -9.76 19.84 -0.21
CA TRP A 351 -10.96 19.95 0.62
C TRP A 351 -12.07 20.83 0.03
N MET A 352 -11.73 21.78 -0.83
CA MET A 352 -12.67 22.79 -1.36
C MET A 352 -13.85 22.16 -2.13
N GLY A 353 -13.58 21.18 -2.99
CA GLY A 353 -14.63 20.44 -3.71
C GLY A 353 -15.53 19.64 -2.78
N VAL A 354 -14.93 18.98 -1.76
CA VAL A 354 -15.67 18.22 -0.75
C VAL A 354 -16.59 19.13 0.07
N SER A 355 -16.10 20.32 0.46
CA SER A 355 -16.88 21.27 1.26
C SER A 355 -18.16 21.73 0.55
N ARG A 356 -18.11 21.94 -0.77
CA ARG A 356 -19.29 22.30 -1.56
C ARG A 356 -20.33 21.17 -1.61
N ILE A 357 -19.87 19.92 -1.75
CA ILE A 357 -20.74 18.73 -1.76
C ILE A 357 -21.42 18.57 -0.40
N VAL A 358 -20.65 18.63 0.69
CA VAL A 358 -21.18 18.50 2.06
C VAL A 358 -22.13 19.63 2.37
N ARG A 359 -21.79 20.87 2.01
CA ARG A 359 -22.68 22.03 2.16
C ARG A 359 -24.04 21.79 1.47
N GLY A 360 -24.03 21.34 0.22
CA GLY A 360 -25.24 21.06 -0.53
C GLY A 360 -26.13 20.02 0.17
N GLN A 361 -25.53 18.93 0.68
CA GLN A 361 -26.22 17.90 1.43
C GLN A 361 -26.81 18.44 2.75
N PHE A 362 -26.06 19.25 3.49
CA PHE A 362 -26.51 19.84 4.74
C PHE A 362 -27.65 20.82 4.54
N LEU A 363 -27.62 21.64 3.49
CA LEU A 363 -28.71 22.55 3.15
C LEU A 363 -30.00 21.76 2.84
N ALA A 364 -29.90 20.67 2.08
CA ALA A 364 -31.06 19.83 1.76
C ALA A 364 -31.61 19.11 3.00
N LEU A 365 -30.70 18.46 3.79
CA LEU A 365 -31.12 17.71 4.97
C LEU A 365 -31.67 18.58 6.09
N ARG A 366 -31.18 19.80 6.25
CA ARG A 366 -31.64 20.73 7.28
C ARG A 366 -33.14 21.05 7.18
N GLU A 367 -33.66 21.08 5.96
CA GLU A 367 -35.08 21.39 5.70
C GLU A 367 -36.01 20.16 5.86
N THR A 368 -35.47 18.99 6.19
CA THR A 368 -36.28 17.78 6.37
C THR A 368 -37.03 17.80 7.70
N GLU A 369 -38.24 17.20 7.71
CA GLU A 369 -39.14 17.21 8.84
C GLU A 369 -38.53 16.63 10.12
N TYR A 370 -37.73 15.55 10.03
CA TYR A 370 -37.15 14.95 11.24
C TYR A 370 -36.07 15.84 11.88
N ILE A 371 -35.38 16.68 11.08
CA ILE A 371 -34.43 17.67 11.63
C ILE A 371 -35.16 18.85 12.24
N GLN A 372 -36.24 19.31 11.62
CA GLN A 372 -37.11 20.34 12.22
C GLN A 372 -37.73 19.86 13.54
N ALA A 373 -38.20 18.63 13.60
CA ALA A 373 -38.66 18.01 14.84
C ALA A 373 -37.57 17.92 15.92
N ALA A 374 -36.34 17.59 15.54
CA ALA A 374 -35.23 17.55 16.48
C ALA A 374 -34.91 18.98 17.05
N HIS A 375 -35.03 20.03 16.22
CA HIS A 375 -34.94 21.40 16.69
C HIS A 375 -36.07 21.77 17.65
N ALA A 376 -37.32 21.41 17.32
CA ALA A 376 -38.49 21.67 18.17
C ALA A 376 -38.39 20.96 19.53
N LEU A 377 -37.77 19.78 19.58
CA LEU A 377 -37.49 19.01 20.82
C LEU A 377 -36.30 19.61 21.62
N GLY A 378 -35.66 20.69 21.15
CA GLY A 378 -34.59 21.36 21.87
C GLY A 378 -33.21 20.66 21.78
N TYR A 379 -32.99 19.81 20.78
CA TYR A 379 -31.68 19.16 20.61
C TYR A 379 -30.60 20.20 20.29
N GLY A 380 -29.46 20.11 20.99
CA GLY A 380 -28.32 21.00 20.74
C GLY A 380 -27.71 20.80 19.35
N HIS A 381 -27.12 21.86 18.77
CA HIS A 381 -26.53 21.88 17.44
C HIS A 381 -25.53 20.75 17.17
N ALA A 382 -24.61 20.49 18.11
CA ALA A 382 -23.64 19.39 17.97
C ALA A 382 -24.32 18.04 17.82
N ARG A 383 -25.38 17.76 18.61
CA ARG A 383 -26.15 16.49 18.52
C ARG A 383 -26.82 16.35 17.16
N ILE A 384 -27.40 17.40 16.63
CA ILE A 384 -28.05 17.40 15.30
C ILE A 384 -27.01 17.16 14.22
N ILE A 385 -25.88 17.85 14.24
CA ILE A 385 -24.81 17.73 13.25
C ILE A 385 -24.24 16.31 13.28
N PHE A 386 -23.70 15.86 14.40
CA PHE A 386 -22.95 14.61 14.47
C PHE A 386 -23.82 13.36 14.45
N LYS A 387 -25.03 13.38 15.02
CA LYS A 387 -25.89 12.20 15.14
C LYS A 387 -26.91 12.07 14.01
N HIS A 388 -27.30 13.18 13.36
CA HIS A 388 -28.34 13.17 12.35
C HIS A 388 -27.86 13.61 10.96
N LEU A 389 -27.13 14.72 10.82
CA LEU A 389 -26.77 15.24 9.52
C LEU A 389 -25.55 14.52 8.90
N ILE A 390 -24.42 14.41 9.63
CA ILE A 390 -23.21 13.75 9.12
C ILE A 390 -23.48 12.32 8.66
N PRO A 391 -24.15 11.44 9.44
CA PRO A 391 -24.39 10.07 8.99
C PRO A 391 -25.23 9.99 7.71
N ASN A 392 -26.19 10.90 7.52
CA ASN A 392 -27.04 10.93 6.32
C ASN A 392 -26.34 11.58 5.11
N ALA A 393 -25.42 12.52 5.35
CA ALA A 393 -24.60 13.12 4.31
C ALA A 393 -23.39 12.23 3.90
N PHE A 394 -23.12 11.13 4.63
CA PHE A 394 -21.90 10.36 4.49
C PHE A 394 -21.82 9.61 3.14
N ALA A 395 -22.95 9.16 2.61
CA ALA A 395 -23.00 8.42 1.36
C ALA A 395 -22.45 9.22 0.16
N PRO A 396 -22.93 10.44 -0.15
CA PRO A 396 -22.34 11.27 -1.19
C PRO A 396 -20.88 11.67 -0.92
N VAL A 397 -20.48 11.79 0.34
CA VAL A 397 -19.10 12.13 0.71
C VAL A 397 -18.16 10.96 0.39
N ILE A 398 -18.55 9.70 0.67
CA ILE A 398 -17.76 8.52 0.32
C ILE A 398 -17.56 8.43 -1.19
N VAL A 399 -18.62 8.62 -1.97
CA VAL A 399 -18.53 8.62 -3.44
C VAL A 399 -17.54 9.68 -3.92
N ALA A 400 -17.69 10.92 -3.44
CA ALA A 400 -16.78 12.00 -3.80
C ALA A 400 -15.32 11.72 -3.37
N ALA A 401 -15.11 11.13 -2.19
CA ALA A 401 -13.80 10.74 -1.68
C ALA A 401 -13.14 9.68 -2.57
N THR A 402 -13.90 8.66 -2.98
CA THR A 402 -13.40 7.56 -3.81
C THR A 402 -12.96 8.07 -5.19
N LEU A 403 -13.79 8.88 -5.86
CA LEU A 403 -13.45 9.48 -7.14
C LEU A 403 -12.23 10.42 -7.04
N ARG A 404 -12.10 11.13 -5.91
CA ARG A 404 -10.97 12.05 -5.70
C ARG A 404 -9.65 11.33 -5.47
N LEU A 405 -9.64 10.13 -4.89
CA LEU A 405 -8.41 9.34 -4.68
C LEU A 405 -7.63 9.12 -5.97
N GLY A 406 -8.32 8.71 -7.04
CA GLY A 406 -7.70 8.56 -8.36
C GLY A 406 -7.04 9.85 -8.85
N GLY A 407 -7.73 10.97 -8.68
CA GLY A 407 -7.20 12.29 -9.04
C GLY A 407 -5.97 12.71 -8.23
N ILE A 408 -5.94 12.44 -6.91
CA ILE A 408 -4.79 12.76 -6.06
C ILE A 408 -3.56 11.95 -6.47
N ILE A 409 -3.71 10.64 -6.74
CA ILE A 409 -2.62 9.78 -7.20
C ILE A 409 -2.06 10.27 -8.54
N LEU A 410 -2.93 10.72 -9.45
CA LEU A 410 -2.50 11.27 -10.73
C LEU A 410 -1.74 12.58 -10.56
N VAL A 411 -2.19 13.46 -9.65
CA VAL A 411 -1.48 14.71 -9.35
C VAL A 411 -0.12 14.45 -8.69
N GLU A 412 -0.04 13.48 -7.73
CA GLU A 412 1.25 13.05 -7.14
C GLU A 412 2.20 12.55 -8.23
N ALA A 413 1.73 11.68 -9.11
CA ALA A 413 2.53 11.15 -10.21
C ALA A 413 3.01 12.26 -11.15
N GLY A 414 2.16 13.25 -11.45
CA GLY A 414 2.52 14.43 -12.24
C GLY A 414 3.57 15.31 -11.56
N LEU A 415 3.45 15.55 -10.25
CA LEU A 415 4.46 16.29 -9.48
C LEU A 415 5.80 15.55 -9.44
N SER A 416 5.78 14.25 -9.23
CA SER A 416 6.97 13.40 -9.25
C SER A 416 7.62 13.39 -10.65
N PHE A 417 6.81 13.35 -11.72
CA PHE A 417 7.28 13.47 -13.10
C PHE A 417 7.95 14.82 -13.38
N LEU A 418 7.46 15.90 -12.79
CA LEU A 418 8.06 17.24 -12.89
C LEU A 418 9.29 17.43 -11.98
N GLY A 419 9.68 16.42 -11.21
CA GLY A 419 10.82 16.45 -10.30
C GLY A 419 10.59 17.15 -8.96
N VAL A 420 9.35 17.51 -8.64
CA VAL A 420 8.96 18.18 -7.39
C VAL A 420 8.16 17.27 -6.44
N GLY A 421 7.96 16.02 -6.82
CA GLY A 421 7.31 14.99 -6.02
C GLY A 421 8.27 14.21 -5.12
N VAL A 422 8.00 12.92 -4.97
CA VAL A 422 8.84 12.00 -4.19
C VAL A 422 10.23 11.90 -4.80
N GLN A 423 11.27 12.11 -3.98
CA GLN A 423 12.66 12.12 -4.44
C GLN A 423 13.31 10.75 -4.36
N PRO A 424 14.23 10.42 -5.30
CA PRO A 424 15.13 9.29 -5.16
C PRO A 424 15.94 9.36 -3.83
N PRO A 425 16.29 8.21 -3.21
CA PRO A 425 16.17 6.85 -3.72
C PRO A 425 14.77 6.22 -3.55
N THR A 426 13.85 6.85 -2.81
CA THR A 426 12.51 6.32 -2.53
C THR A 426 11.74 6.06 -3.83
N ALA A 427 11.26 4.82 -4.00
CA ALA A 427 10.45 4.48 -5.15
C ALA A 427 9.02 5.01 -4.98
N SER A 428 8.50 5.76 -5.96
CA SER A 428 7.06 5.99 -6.19
C SER A 428 6.76 5.72 -7.65
N TRP A 429 5.52 5.41 -7.98
CA TRP A 429 5.16 5.16 -9.37
C TRP A 429 5.44 6.37 -10.27
N GLY A 430 5.19 7.58 -9.74
CA GLY A 430 5.44 8.83 -10.47
C GLY A 430 6.91 9.06 -10.79
N ASN A 431 7.82 8.87 -9.80
CA ASN A 431 9.25 9.06 -10.06
C ASN A 431 9.83 7.96 -10.97
N MET A 432 9.30 6.71 -10.89
CA MET A 432 9.71 5.66 -11.81
C MET A 432 9.32 5.99 -13.27
N VAL A 433 8.12 6.54 -13.49
CA VAL A 433 7.74 7.04 -14.82
C VAL A 433 8.68 8.14 -15.30
N ALA A 434 9.04 9.08 -14.42
CA ALA A 434 9.98 10.16 -14.73
C ALA A 434 11.40 9.64 -15.06
N GLU A 435 11.90 8.67 -14.29
CA GLU A 435 13.23 8.06 -14.51
C GLU A 435 13.33 7.36 -15.87
N GLY A 436 12.24 6.79 -16.37
CA GLY A 436 12.22 6.10 -17.67
C GLY A 436 11.94 7.01 -18.88
N ARG A 437 11.60 8.29 -18.67
CA ARG A 437 11.24 9.24 -19.75
C ARG A 437 12.28 9.32 -20.85
N ASP A 438 13.54 9.47 -20.46
CA ASP A 438 14.64 9.71 -21.42
C ASP A 438 15.11 8.41 -22.10
N THR A 439 14.59 7.25 -21.68
CA THR A 439 15.00 5.92 -22.15
C THR A 439 13.86 5.11 -22.75
N LEU A 440 12.72 5.75 -23.05
CA LEU A 440 11.50 5.08 -23.55
C LEU A 440 11.73 4.18 -24.77
N ILE A 441 12.63 4.55 -25.67
CA ILE A 441 12.91 3.77 -26.89
C ILE A 441 13.68 2.48 -26.54
N ASN A 442 14.66 2.57 -25.66
CA ASN A 442 15.58 1.47 -25.37
C ASN A 442 15.17 0.63 -24.14
N ALA A 443 14.44 1.24 -23.19
CA ALA A 443 14.03 0.63 -21.93
C ALA A 443 12.60 1.05 -21.52
N TRP A 444 11.65 0.80 -22.44
CA TRP A 444 10.24 1.18 -22.31
C TRP A 444 9.57 0.67 -21.02
N TRP A 445 10.04 -0.47 -20.51
CA TRP A 445 9.47 -1.11 -19.31
C TRP A 445 9.58 -0.26 -18.04
N ILE A 446 10.60 0.62 -17.95
CA ILE A 446 10.86 1.46 -16.77
C ILE A 446 9.67 2.41 -16.51
N SER A 447 9.09 3.01 -17.56
CA SER A 447 7.94 3.92 -17.45
C SER A 447 6.60 3.20 -17.61
N THR A 448 6.55 2.14 -18.45
CA THR A 448 5.28 1.49 -18.81
C THR A 448 4.65 0.76 -17.64
N PHE A 449 5.42 -0.04 -16.88
CA PHE A 449 4.86 -0.80 -15.76
C PHE A 449 4.32 0.09 -14.65
N PRO A 450 5.04 1.12 -14.15
CA PRO A 450 4.48 2.03 -13.15
C PRO A 450 3.34 2.90 -13.73
N GLY A 451 3.41 3.28 -15.01
CA GLY A 451 2.33 3.96 -15.70
C GLY A 451 1.03 3.12 -15.74
N LEU A 452 1.14 1.84 -16.06
CA LEU A 452 0.02 0.90 -16.01
C LEU A 452 -0.54 0.72 -14.59
N ALA A 453 0.31 0.68 -13.56
CA ALA A 453 -0.13 0.62 -12.18
C ALA A 453 -0.94 1.87 -11.78
N ILE A 454 -0.50 3.07 -12.17
CA ILE A 454 -1.25 4.32 -11.96
C ILE A 454 -2.61 4.25 -12.66
N VAL A 455 -2.63 3.93 -13.97
CA VAL A 455 -3.86 3.86 -14.76
C VAL A 455 -4.85 2.86 -14.17
N LEU A 456 -4.37 1.65 -13.83
CA LEU A 456 -5.19 0.61 -13.23
C LEU A 456 -5.78 1.05 -11.88
N THR A 457 -4.99 1.73 -11.06
CA THR A 457 -5.43 2.26 -9.77
C THR A 457 -6.50 3.36 -9.94
N VAL A 458 -6.27 4.31 -10.84
CA VAL A 458 -7.21 5.40 -11.12
C VAL A 458 -8.54 4.86 -11.66
N ILE A 459 -8.50 3.94 -12.63
CA ILE A 459 -9.71 3.29 -13.15
C ILE A 459 -10.42 2.53 -12.03
N SER A 460 -9.68 1.81 -11.17
CA SER A 460 -10.28 1.06 -10.07
C SER A 460 -11.04 1.97 -9.11
N PHE A 461 -10.46 3.10 -8.71
CA PHE A 461 -11.15 4.07 -7.84
C PHE A 461 -12.36 4.69 -8.50
N ASN A 462 -12.29 5.04 -9.79
CA ASN A 462 -13.42 5.61 -10.52
C ASN A 462 -14.57 4.59 -10.65
N MET A 463 -14.29 3.36 -11.04
CA MET A 463 -15.30 2.30 -11.16
C MET A 463 -15.95 1.94 -9.82
N ILE A 464 -15.18 1.96 -8.75
CA ILE A 464 -15.71 1.74 -7.39
C ILE A 464 -16.58 2.93 -6.97
N GLY A 465 -16.13 4.16 -7.25
CA GLY A 465 -16.89 5.38 -6.96
C GLY A 465 -18.24 5.43 -7.70
N ASP A 466 -18.25 5.10 -8.98
CA ASP A 466 -19.48 5.03 -9.79
C ASP A 466 -20.39 3.91 -9.29
N GLY A 467 -19.86 2.72 -9.01
CA GLY A 467 -20.63 1.62 -8.46
C GLY A 467 -21.22 1.93 -7.07
N LEU A 468 -20.49 2.66 -6.23
CA LEU A 468 -21.01 3.15 -4.94
C LEU A 468 -22.11 4.19 -5.14
N ARG A 469 -21.98 5.09 -6.10
CA ARG A 469 -23.00 6.08 -6.46
C ARG A 469 -24.29 5.39 -6.88
N ASP A 470 -24.19 4.42 -7.79
CA ASP A 470 -25.36 3.68 -8.28
C ASP A 470 -26.04 2.88 -7.17
N ALA A 471 -25.26 2.21 -6.31
CA ALA A 471 -25.76 1.43 -5.19
C ALA A 471 -26.41 2.28 -4.07
N LEU A 472 -26.04 3.56 -3.98
CA LEU A 472 -26.56 4.51 -2.98
C LEU A 472 -27.71 5.38 -3.53
N ASP A 473 -28.00 5.34 -4.83
CA ASP A 473 -29.10 6.08 -5.45
C ASP A 473 -30.45 5.35 -5.19
N PRO A 474 -31.36 5.95 -4.38
CA PRO A 474 -32.65 5.31 -4.08
C PRO A 474 -33.55 5.14 -5.30
N ARG A 475 -33.34 5.90 -6.38
CA ARG A 475 -34.18 5.91 -7.58
C ARG A 475 -33.98 4.72 -8.50
N LEU A 476 -32.84 4.03 -8.37
CA LEU A 476 -32.52 2.83 -9.14
C LEU A 476 -33.07 1.54 -8.51
N ASN A 477 -33.58 1.61 -7.29
CA ASN A 477 -34.12 0.47 -6.54
C ASN A 477 -35.65 0.41 -6.53
N THR A 478 -36.32 1.20 -7.35
CA THR A 478 -37.75 1.14 -7.65
C THR A 478 -37.94 0.61 -9.07
#